data_284119542ee5e8aee41bfd0e040d2da0
#
_entry.id   284119542ee5e8aee41bfd0e040d2da0
#
_cell.length_a   1.000
_cell.length_b   1.000
_cell.length_c   1.000
_cell.angle_alpha   90.00
_cell.angle_beta   90.00
_cell.angle_gamma   90.00
#
_symmetry.space_group_name_H-M   'P 1'
#
loop_
_entity.id
_entity.type
_entity.pdbx_description
1 polymer ?
#
loop_
_entity_poly.entity_id
_entity_poly.type
_entity_poly.pdbx_seq_one_letter_code
_entity_poly.pdbx_strand_id
1 'polypeptide(L)'
;FPHPPMGTSEMDGVRTALFPKFGILPVLWRQVEDQEERLRRLTDMQRQLLEFMAQRKLAAICGVAGSGKTILAMAKAQELARSGMRTLFLCFNKPLKDWIKKVIQRDADDNLMVNNYHGLALHLCQKAQIEFWNDEEGETPASFWEEDVPDRMMNAMSVLGDEDKFDAIIVDEGQDFRELWWASMDSLFRDSENKGCYFVFYDPKQNVFSTSASLPSELGEPFNLPVNCRNTVKIANHCAGLIGIESSVRDGAPAGDEPEILESGNFKEAFRLAAKKVNEWCQAGKGGLKPSQ
;
A
#
# COMPACT_ATOMS: atom_id res chain seq x y z
N PHE A 1 53.73 9.31 -30.02
CA PHE A 1 54.05 7.88 -30.10
C PHE A 1 52.89 7.20 -30.80
N PRO A 2 53.08 6.56 -31.97
CA PRO A 2 52.03 5.78 -32.58
C PRO A 2 51.88 4.50 -31.76
N HIS A 3 50.69 4.30 -31.21
CA HIS A 3 50.33 3.02 -30.62
C HIS A 3 50.29 1.94 -31.70
N PRO A 4 50.78 0.73 -31.44
CA PRO A 4 50.63 -0.37 -32.39
C PRO A 4 49.13 -0.60 -32.67
N PRO A 5 48.78 -1.02 -33.92
CA PRO A 5 47.40 -1.30 -34.26
C PRO A 5 46.84 -2.40 -33.33
N MET A 6 45.65 -2.17 -32.79
CA MET A 6 44.97 -3.15 -31.94
C MET A 6 44.81 -4.50 -32.66
N GLY A 7 45.11 -5.58 -31.97
CA GLY A 7 44.90 -6.93 -32.47
C GLY A 7 43.40 -7.25 -32.66
N THR A 8 43.10 -8.19 -33.53
CA THR A 8 41.69 -8.62 -33.81
C THR A 8 40.90 -9.00 -32.55
N SER A 9 41.56 -9.62 -31.57
CA SER A 9 40.95 -9.98 -30.29
C SER A 9 40.63 -8.76 -29.42
N GLU A 10 41.48 -7.72 -29.44
CA GLU A 10 41.24 -6.47 -28.72
C GLU A 10 40.15 -5.63 -29.40
N MET A 11 40.13 -5.63 -30.75
CA MET A 11 39.06 -4.99 -31.51
C MET A 11 37.69 -5.67 -31.26
N ASP A 12 37.66 -7.00 -31.16
CA ASP A 12 36.41 -7.73 -30.80
C ASP A 12 35.99 -7.45 -29.37
N GLY A 13 36.93 -7.29 -28.44
CA GLY A 13 36.63 -6.85 -27.06
C GLY A 13 36.04 -5.45 -27.01
N VAL A 14 36.64 -4.50 -27.71
CA VAL A 14 36.16 -3.11 -27.83
C VAL A 14 34.79 -3.06 -28.54
N ARG A 15 34.63 -3.83 -29.61
CA ARG A 15 33.35 -3.95 -30.34
C ARG A 15 32.25 -4.53 -29.47
N THR A 16 32.56 -5.55 -28.68
CA THR A 16 31.60 -6.15 -27.73
C THR A 16 31.26 -5.21 -26.60
N ALA A 17 32.18 -4.37 -26.14
CA ALA A 17 31.97 -3.36 -25.13
C ALA A 17 31.15 -2.15 -25.61
N LEU A 18 31.47 -1.67 -26.85
CA LEU A 18 30.80 -0.51 -27.47
C LEU A 18 29.48 -0.86 -28.14
N PHE A 19 29.39 -2.07 -28.67
CA PHE A 19 28.20 -2.60 -29.32
C PHE A 19 27.85 -3.99 -28.71
N PRO A 20 27.42 -4.04 -27.44
CA PRO A 20 26.95 -5.30 -26.90
C PRO A 20 25.87 -5.81 -27.83
N LYS A 21 25.94 -7.07 -28.23
CA LYS A 21 24.88 -7.73 -28.99
C LYS A 21 23.64 -7.70 -28.11
N PHE A 22 22.82 -6.68 -28.28
CA PHE A 22 21.49 -6.64 -27.70
C PHE A 22 20.71 -7.77 -28.37
N GLY A 23 20.46 -8.84 -27.65
CA GLY A 23 19.33 -9.69 -27.98
C GLY A 23 18.10 -8.77 -27.96
N ILE A 24 17.29 -8.81 -29.01
CA ILE A 24 16.04 -8.02 -29.15
C ILE A 24 14.99 -8.47 -28.12
N LEU A 25 15.31 -9.42 -27.24
CA LEU A 25 14.49 -9.74 -26.08
C LEU A 25 14.64 -8.59 -25.07
N PRO A 26 13.56 -7.83 -24.81
CA PRO A 26 13.58 -6.80 -23.77
C PRO A 26 14.09 -7.43 -22.48
N VAL A 27 15.04 -6.78 -21.85
CA VAL A 27 15.56 -7.22 -20.55
C VAL A 27 14.39 -7.30 -19.59
N LEU A 28 14.22 -8.38 -18.84
CA LEU A 28 13.04 -8.66 -18.01
C LEU A 28 12.62 -7.46 -17.14
N TRP A 29 13.60 -6.77 -16.54
CA TRP A 29 13.31 -5.58 -15.73
C TRP A 29 12.72 -4.40 -16.53
N ARG A 30 13.08 -4.23 -17.82
CA ARG A 30 12.48 -3.20 -18.70
C ARG A 30 11.05 -3.54 -19.04
N GLN A 31 10.74 -4.82 -19.28
CA GLN A 31 9.36 -5.24 -19.49
C GLN A 31 8.50 -4.97 -18.26
N VAL A 32 9.03 -5.22 -17.08
CA VAL A 32 8.36 -4.93 -15.80
C VAL A 32 8.17 -3.41 -15.62
N GLU A 33 9.20 -2.61 -15.85
CA GLU A 33 9.10 -1.14 -15.77
C GLU A 33 8.06 -0.57 -16.75
N ASP A 34 8.04 -1.03 -18.00
CA ASP A 34 7.07 -0.62 -19.01
C ASP A 34 5.64 -1.03 -18.63
N GLN A 35 5.49 -2.23 -18.05
CA GLN A 35 4.19 -2.69 -17.55
C GLN A 35 3.74 -1.89 -16.35
N GLU A 36 4.63 -1.62 -15.37
CA GLU A 36 4.33 -0.79 -14.22
C GLU A 36 3.93 0.64 -14.62
N GLU A 37 4.61 1.26 -15.58
CA GLU A 37 4.25 2.59 -16.08
C GLU A 37 2.85 2.60 -16.70
N ARG A 38 2.52 1.58 -17.51
CA ARG A 38 1.17 1.42 -18.08
C ARG A 38 0.12 1.20 -16.99
N LEU A 39 0.47 0.48 -15.93
CA LEU A 39 -0.43 0.20 -14.80
C LEU A 39 -0.64 1.43 -13.89
N ARG A 40 0.26 2.40 -13.88
CA ARG A 40 0.15 3.64 -13.09
C ARG A 40 -0.83 4.67 -13.67
N ARG A 41 -1.25 4.54 -14.92
CA ARG A 41 -2.24 5.48 -15.50
C ARG A 41 -3.59 5.27 -14.85
N LEU A 42 -4.15 6.34 -14.30
CA LEU A 42 -5.50 6.30 -13.74
C LEU A 42 -6.51 5.93 -14.82
N THR A 43 -7.41 5.00 -14.49
CA THR A 43 -8.58 4.69 -15.32
C THR A 43 -9.61 5.82 -15.21
N ASP A 44 -10.55 5.87 -16.14
CA ASP A 44 -11.63 6.86 -16.09
C ASP A 44 -12.46 6.68 -14.80
N MET A 45 -12.68 5.45 -14.36
CA MET A 45 -13.37 5.16 -13.11
C MET A 45 -12.63 5.72 -11.89
N GLN A 46 -11.31 5.61 -11.85
CA GLN A 46 -10.50 6.17 -10.77
C GLN A 46 -10.54 7.71 -10.77
N ARG A 47 -10.60 8.34 -11.94
CA ARG A 47 -10.80 9.80 -12.05
C ARG A 47 -12.19 10.20 -11.57
N GLN A 48 -13.24 9.48 -11.96
CA GLN A 48 -14.60 9.71 -11.46
C GLN A 48 -14.69 9.56 -9.93
N LEU A 49 -13.94 8.61 -9.34
CA LEU A 49 -13.87 8.50 -7.90
C LEU A 49 -13.22 9.72 -7.24
N LEU A 50 -12.13 10.25 -7.81
CA LEU A 50 -11.51 11.47 -7.28
C LEU A 50 -12.50 12.65 -7.32
N GLU A 51 -13.24 12.81 -8.41
CA GLU A 51 -14.30 13.82 -8.53
C GLU A 51 -15.44 13.59 -7.52
N PHE A 52 -15.86 12.34 -7.34
CA PHE A 52 -16.85 11.98 -6.33
C PHE A 52 -16.38 12.32 -4.90
N MET A 53 -15.13 11.99 -4.57
CA MET A 53 -14.55 12.31 -3.27
C MET A 53 -14.36 13.82 -3.06
N ALA A 54 -14.17 14.61 -4.14
CA ALA A 54 -14.08 16.06 -4.03
C ALA A 54 -15.37 16.70 -3.53
N GLN A 55 -16.52 16.07 -3.79
CA GLN A 55 -17.85 16.56 -3.42
C GLN A 55 -18.35 16.01 -2.06
N ARG A 56 -17.62 15.09 -1.46
CA ARG A 56 -18.02 14.43 -0.21
C ARG A 56 -16.98 14.62 0.88
N LYS A 57 -17.48 14.69 2.11
CA LYS A 57 -16.64 14.70 3.31
C LYS A 57 -16.42 13.29 3.86
N LEU A 58 -17.44 12.44 3.77
CA LEU A 58 -17.42 11.09 4.33
C LEU A 58 -17.70 10.09 3.21
N ALA A 59 -16.87 9.06 3.04
CA ALA A 59 -17.13 7.97 2.10
C ALA A 59 -16.34 6.70 2.41
N ALA A 60 -16.96 5.55 2.16
CA ALA A 60 -16.29 4.26 2.05
C ALA A 60 -16.00 3.95 0.57
N ILE A 61 -14.81 3.44 0.30
CA ILE A 61 -14.38 3.03 -1.04
C ILE A 61 -14.01 1.55 -0.99
N CYS A 62 -14.87 0.74 -1.60
CA CYS A 62 -14.66 -0.69 -1.74
C CYS A 62 -13.94 -0.98 -3.06
N GLY A 63 -12.97 -1.88 -3.07
CA GLY A 63 -12.31 -2.24 -4.33
C GLY A 63 -11.59 -3.57 -4.27
N VAL A 64 -11.53 -4.24 -5.40
CA VAL A 64 -10.76 -5.49 -5.54
C VAL A 64 -9.27 -5.26 -5.37
N ALA A 65 -8.53 -6.34 -5.10
CA ALA A 65 -7.06 -6.31 -5.10
C ALA A 65 -6.53 -5.67 -6.40
N GLY A 66 -5.59 -4.74 -6.27
CA GLY A 66 -5.01 -4.08 -7.44
C GLY A 66 -5.88 -3.01 -8.10
N SER A 67 -7.02 -2.60 -7.54
CA SER A 67 -7.85 -1.52 -8.09
C SER A 67 -7.26 -0.11 -7.90
N GLY A 68 -6.16 0.01 -7.16
CA GLY A 68 -5.46 1.29 -6.95
C GLY A 68 -5.92 2.05 -5.71
N LYS A 69 -6.62 1.42 -4.77
CA LYS A 69 -7.12 2.03 -3.51
C LYS A 69 -6.05 2.87 -2.80
N THR A 70 -4.90 2.29 -2.51
CA THR A 70 -3.80 2.99 -1.82
C THR A 70 -3.33 4.25 -2.55
N ILE A 71 -3.22 4.21 -3.89
CA ILE A 71 -2.79 5.37 -4.69
C ILE A 71 -3.84 6.48 -4.62
N LEU A 72 -5.12 6.13 -4.71
CA LEU A 72 -6.23 7.08 -4.60
C LEU A 72 -6.35 7.66 -3.18
N ALA A 73 -6.16 6.82 -2.16
CA ALA A 73 -6.10 7.26 -0.77
C ALA A 73 -4.96 8.28 -0.54
N MET A 74 -3.76 7.99 -1.06
CA MET A 74 -2.62 8.92 -1.00
C MET A 74 -2.89 10.22 -1.74
N ALA A 75 -3.45 10.16 -2.95
CA ALA A 75 -3.79 11.35 -3.73
C ALA A 75 -4.80 12.24 -2.98
N LYS A 76 -5.83 11.63 -2.37
CA LYS A 76 -6.81 12.36 -1.57
C LYS A 76 -6.22 12.97 -0.31
N ALA A 77 -5.34 12.23 0.39
CA ALA A 77 -4.64 12.75 1.57
C ALA A 77 -3.78 13.98 1.24
N GLN A 78 -3.02 13.92 0.15
CA GLN A 78 -2.20 15.05 -0.31
C GLN A 78 -3.05 16.25 -0.75
N GLU A 79 -4.19 16.01 -1.42
CA GLU A 79 -5.14 17.07 -1.80
C GLU A 79 -5.65 17.82 -0.57
N LEU A 80 -6.11 17.08 0.46
CA LEU A 80 -6.65 17.66 1.69
C LEU A 80 -5.56 18.40 2.48
N ALA A 81 -4.37 17.84 2.62
CA ALA A 81 -3.26 18.51 3.26
C ALA A 81 -2.87 19.82 2.55
N ARG A 82 -2.76 19.82 1.22
CA ARG A 82 -2.50 21.02 0.41
C ARG A 82 -3.59 22.07 0.52
N SER A 83 -4.82 21.68 0.82
CA SER A 83 -5.91 22.63 1.11
C SER A 83 -5.83 23.25 2.50
N GLY A 84 -4.80 22.90 3.29
CA GLY A 84 -4.57 23.42 4.65
C GLY A 84 -5.22 22.59 5.76
N MET A 85 -5.85 21.45 5.42
CA MET A 85 -6.42 20.54 6.40
C MET A 85 -5.32 19.72 7.07
N ARG A 86 -5.30 19.68 8.42
CA ARG A 86 -4.46 18.73 9.14
C ARG A 86 -4.97 17.32 8.91
N THR A 87 -4.25 16.57 8.10
CA THR A 87 -4.68 15.29 7.53
C THR A 87 -3.88 14.13 8.12
N LEU A 88 -4.59 13.10 8.57
CA LEU A 88 -4.02 11.84 9.01
C LEU A 88 -4.25 10.76 7.95
N PHE A 89 -3.17 10.12 7.49
CA PHE A 89 -3.22 8.90 6.72
C PHE A 89 -2.89 7.71 7.62
N LEU A 90 -3.83 6.80 7.78
CA LEU A 90 -3.65 5.57 8.55
C LEU A 90 -3.69 4.34 7.65
N CYS A 91 -2.83 3.37 7.95
CA CYS A 91 -2.88 2.03 7.39
C CYS A 91 -2.64 0.99 8.49
N PHE A 92 -2.89 -0.27 8.18
CA PHE A 92 -2.72 -1.35 9.15
C PHE A 92 -1.25 -1.63 9.46
N ASN A 93 -0.43 -1.89 8.43
CA ASN A 93 0.89 -2.46 8.63
C ASN A 93 2.04 -1.46 8.49
N LYS A 94 3.12 -1.71 9.22
CA LYS A 94 4.33 -0.89 9.25
C LYS A 94 5.06 -0.81 7.89
N PRO A 95 5.26 -1.90 7.13
CA PRO A 95 5.91 -1.83 5.82
C PRO A 95 5.18 -0.91 4.84
N LEU A 96 3.85 -0.96 4.79
CA LEU A 96 3.03 -0.08 3.95
C LEU A 96 3.19 1.38 4.37
N LYS A 97 3.11 1.66 5.69
CA LYS A 97 3.36 2.99 6.24
C LYS A 97 4.73 3.54 5.82
N ASP A 98 5.78 2.73 5.96
CA ASP A 98 7.15 3.16 5.65
C ASP A 98 7.33 3.41 4.14
N TRP A 99 6.67 2.63 3.29
CA TRP A 99 6.63 2.84 1.85
C TRP A 99 5.87 4.13 1.50
N ILE A 100 4.67 4.34 2.05
CA ILE A 100 3.86 5.55 1.83
C ILE A 100 4.64 6.79 2.24
N LYS A 101 5.27 6.79 3.41
CA LYS A 101 6.13 7.89 3.87
C LYS A 101 7.21 8.23 2.85
N LYS A 102 7.91 7.24 2.30
CA LYS A 102 8.96 7.46 1.29
C LYS A 102 8.42 8.07 -0.01
N VAL A 103 7.20 7.68 -0.41
CA VAL A 103 6.57 8.19 -1.63
C VAL A 103 6.10 9.63 -1.43
N ILE A 104 5.46 9.92 -0.30
CA ILE A 104 4.89 11.23 0.01
C ILE A 104 5.98 12.25 0.40
N GLN A 105 7.08 11.84 1.05
CA GLN A 105 8.18 12.74 1.46
C GLN A 105 8.82 13.54 0.33
N ARG A 106 8.62 13.16 -0.92
CA ARG A 106 9.06 13.94 -2.09
C ARG A 106 8.26 15.24 -2.26
N ASP A 107 7.06 15.30 -1.68
CA ASP A 107 6.13 16.45 -1.72
C ASP A 107 5.72 16.81 -0.29
N ALA A 108 6.68 16.87 0.63
CA ALA A 108 6.44 17.03 2.05
C ALA A 108 5.48 18.20 2.32
N ASP A 109 4.32 17.89 2.89
CA ASP A 109 3.37 18.85 3.42
C ASP A 109 3.30 18.65 4.94
N ASP A 110 3.58 19.70 5.70
CA ASP A 110 3.59 19.67 7.17
C ASP A 110 2.20 19.33 7.76
N ASN A 111 1.14 19.48 6.95
CA ASN A 111 -0.21 19.13 7.33
C ASN A 111 -0.55 17.63 7.16
N LEU A 112 0.35 16.81 6.60
CA LEU A 112 0.09 15.40 6.38
C LEU A 112 0.90 14.50 7.32
N MET A 113 0.21 13.86 8.25
CA MET A 113 0.78 12.80 9.08
C MET A 113 0.46 11.42 8.51
N VAL A 114 1.46 10.57 8.31
CA VAL A 114 1.29 9.16 7.89
C VAL A 114 1.71 8.25 9.02
N ASN A 115 0.82 7.36 9.45
CA ASN A 115 1.16 6.36 10.48
C ASN A 115 0.38 5.06 10.27
N ASN A 116 0.76 4.01 11.00
CA ASN A 116 -0.09 2.84 11.22
C ASN A 116 -0.78 2.99 12.58
N TYR A 117 -1.90 2.29 12.78
CA TYR A 117 -2.75 2.47 13.95
C TYR A 117 -1.99 2.39 15.28
N HIS A 118 -1.25 1.30 15.53
CA HIS A 118 -0.49 1.13 16.78
C HIS A 118 0.65 2.15 16.93
N GLY A 119 1.30 2.53 15.82
CA GLY A 119 2.34 3.55 15.84
C GLY A 119 1.80 4.95 16.17
N LEU A 120 0.57 5.25 15.74
CA LEU A 120 -0.12 6.48 16.11
C LEU A 120 -0.47 6.47 17.60
N ALA A 121 -1.10 5.38 18.10
CA ALA A 121 -1.45 5.26 19.50
C ALA A 121 -0.24 5.42 20.42
N LEU A 122 0.87 4.74 20.12
CA LEU A 122 2.13 4.90 20.84
C LEU A 122 2.62 6.37 20.84
N HIS A 123 2.61 7.03 19.69
CA HIS A 123 3.04 8.42 19.55
C HIS A 123 2.19 9.37 20.41
N LEU A 124 0.86 9.22 20.39
CA LEU A 124 -0.06 10.03 21.16
C LEU A 124 0.07 9.79 22.67
N CYS A 125 0.20 8.52 23.10
CA CYS A 125 0.45 8.20 24.50
C CYS A 125 1.77 8.81 25.01
N GLN A 126 2.84 8.71 24.23
CA GLN A 126 4.12 9.33 24.58
C GLN A 126 3.99 10.85 24.74
N LYS A 127 3.28 11.51 23.82
CA LYS A 127 3.04 12.95 23.86
C LYS A 127 2.19 13.35 25.07
N ALA A 128 1.18 12.57 25.42
CA ALA A 128 0.31 12.75 26.58
C ALA A 128 0.95 12.32 27.90
N GLN A 129 2.17 11.75 27.88
CA GLN A 129 2.85 11.16 29.03
C GLN A 129 2.03 10.01 29.68
N ILE A 130 1.29 9.26 28.88
CA ILE A 130 0.55 8.08 29.29
C ILE A 130 1.41 6.86 28.99
N GLU A 131 1.52 5.95 29.95
CA GLU A 131 2.23 4.70 29.81
C GLU A 131 1.54 3.83 28.74
N PHE A 132 2.29 3.48 27.66
CA PHE A 132 1.77 2.67 26.57
C PHE A 132 2.02 1.18 26.79
N TRP A 133 3.08 0.81 27.49
CA TRP A 133 3.56 -0.54 27.65
C TRP A 133 4.07 -0.74 29.07
N ASN A 134 3.73 -1.86 29.69
CA ASN A 134 4.33 -2.25 30.95
C ASN A 134 5.22 -3.48 30.72
N ASP A 135 6.54 -3.31 30.79
CA ASP A 135 7.52 -4.36 30.53
C ASP A 135 7.54 -5.47 31.61
N GLU A 136 6.77 -5.33 32.68
CA GLU A 136 6.80 -6.26 33.82
C GLU A 136 5.98 -7.56 33.60
N GLU A 137 5.14 -7.66 32.55
CA GLU A 137 4.17 -8.75 32.37
C GLU A 137 4.52 -9.82 31.32
N GLY A 138 5.72 -9.87 30.76
CA GLY A 138 6.11 -10.92 29.80
C GLY A 138 5.55 -10.71 28.38
N GLU A 139 5.15 -11.77 27.68
CA GLU A 139 4.59 -11.66 26.33
C GLU A 139 3.26 -10.91 26.34
N THR A 140 3.17 -9.86 25.51
CA THR A 140 1.98 -9.02 25.39
C THR A 140 0.82 -9.83 24.84
N PRO A 141 -0.29 -9.92 25.57
CA PRO A 141 -1.45 -10.67 25.10
C PRO A 141 -2.07 -10.02 23.87
N ALA A 142 -2.72 -10.82 23.02
CA ALA A 142 -3.40 -10.31 21.83
C ALA A 142 -4.49 -9.26 22.18
N SER A 143 -5.18 -9.44 23.33
CA SER A 143 -6.17 -8.50 23.86
C SER A 143 -5.63 -7.09 24.07
N PHE A 144 -4.36 -6.94 24.44
CA PHE A 144 -3.72 -5.63 24.56
C PHE A 144 -3.88 -4.79 23.29
N TRP A 145 -3.58 -5.39 22.14
CA TRP A 145 -3.65 -4.69 20.85
C TRP A 145 -5.10 -4.39 20.42
N GLU A 146 -6.04 -5.19 20.88
CA GLU A 146 -7.44 -5.12 20.48
C GLU A 146 -8.26 -4.17 21.37
N GLU A 147 -7.98 -4.15 22.68
CA GLU A 147 -8.78 -3.47 23.70
C GLU A 147 -8.01 -2.34 24.37
N ASP A 148 -6.81 -2.61 24.94
CA ASP A 148 -6.08 -1.62 25.72
C ASP A 148 -5.54 -0.48 24.86
N VAL A 149 -5.05 -0.77 23.65
CA VAL A 149 -4.46 0.25 22.77
C VAL A 149 -5.49 1.29 22.34
N PRO A 150 -6.72 0.94 21.91
CA PRO A 150 -7.79 1.92 21.66
C PRO A 150 -8.11 2.80 22.88
N ASP A 151 -8.24 2.20 24.05
CA ASP A 151 -8.54 2.91 25.30
C ASP A 151 -7.42 3.88 25.67
N ARG A 152 -6.18 3.45 25.58
CA ARG A 152 -5.01 4.32 25.85
C ARG A 152 -4.94 5.48 24.87
N MET A 153 -5.23 5.24 23.58
CA MET A 153 -5.29 6.30 22.59
C MET A 153 -6.40 7.31 22.88
N MET A 154 -7.61 6.87 23.24
CA MET A 154 -8.70 7.77 23.65
C MET A 154 -8.33 8.58 24.89
N ASN A 155 -7.71 7.94 25.89
CA ASN A 155 -7.24 8.61 27.09
C ASN A 155 -6.17 9.66 26.75
N ALA A 156 -5.23 9.35 25.84
CA ALA A 156 -4.24 10.31 25.39
C ALA A 156 -4.91 11.52 24.71
N MET A 157 -5.89 11.29 23.85
CA MET A 157 -6.61 12.36 23.16
C MET A 157 -7.48 13.22 24.10
N SER A 158 -7.91 12.69 25.26
CA SER A 158 -8.64 13.48 26.27
C SER A 158 -7.75 14.52 26.99
N VAL A 159 -6.44 14.28 27.00
CA VAL A 159 -5.45 15.17 27.66
C VAL A 159 -4.79 16.11 26.66
N LEU A 160 -4.65 15.68 25.40
CA LEU A 160 -4.02 16.47 24.33
C LEU A 160 -4.95 17.57 23.81
N GLY A 161 -4.37 18.64 23.29
CA GLY A 161 -5.11 19.77 22.75
C GLY A 161 -5.58 19.56 21.29
N ASP A 162 -6.32 20.57 20.78
CA ASP A 162 -6.83 20.53 19.40
C ASP A 162 -5.73 20.56 18.33
N GLU A 163 -4.54 21.00 18.69
CA GLU A 163 -3.35 20.93 17.81
C GLU A 163 -2.91 19.51 17.51
N ASP A 164 -3.36 18.52 18.27
CA ASP A 164 -3.07 17.10 18.05
C ASP A 164 -4.17 16.36 17.30
N LYS A 165 -5.30 17.00 17.12
CA LYS A 165 -6.45 16.48 16.38
C LYS A 165 -6.37 16.78 14.89
N PHE A 166 -7.17 16.10 14.11
CA PHE A 166 -7.16 16.15 12.65
C PHE A 166 -8.47 16.70 12.08
N ASP A 167 -8.35 17.42 10.97
CA ASP A 167 -9.50 17.88 10.18
C ASP A 167 -9.95 16.80 9.18
N ALA A 168 -9.01 15.92 8.80
CA ALA A 168 -9.27 14.85 7.84
C ALA A 168 -8.55 13.56 8.25
N ILE A 169 -9.23 12.43 8.10
CA ILE A 169 -8.66 11.09 8.33
C ILE A 169 -8.91 10.23 7.10
N ILE A 170 -7.85 9.60 6.60
CA ILE A 170 -7.90 8.63 5.51
C ILE A 170 -7.35 7.31 6.03
N VAL A 171 -8.15 6.24 5.88
CA VAL A 171 -7.77 4.90 6.27
C VAL A 171 -7.60 4.04 5.04
N ASP A 172 -6.45 3.39 4.89
CA ASP A 172 -6.20 2.37 3.87
C ASP A 172 -6.14 0.99 4.52
N GLU A 173 -6.56 -0.04 3.79
CA GLU A 173 -6.73 -1.42 4.27
C GLU A 173 -7.70 -1.51 5.46
N GLY A 174 -8.83 -0.81 5.37
CA GLY A 174 -9.82 -0.72 6.45
C GLY A 174 -10.43 -2.06 6.89
N GLN A 175 -10.38 -3.12 6.06
CA GLN A 175 -10.83 -4.46 6.42
C GLN A 175 -10.02 -5.09 7.56
N ASP A 176 -8.80 -4.59 7.82
CA ASP A 176 -7.94 -5.07 8.88
C ASP A 176 -8.17 -4.36 10.22
N PHE A 177 -9.05 -3.35 10.23
CA PHE A 177 -9.38 -2.58 11.43
C PHE A 177 -10.47 -3.27 12.25
N ARG A 178 -10.36 -3.17 13.58
CA ARG A 178 -11.27 -3.78 14.54
C ARG A 178 -12.32 -2.79 15.03
N GLU A 179 -13.40 -3.29 15.62
CA GLU A 179 -14.52 -2.47 16.08
C GLU A 179 -14.10 -1.37 17.06
N LEU A 180 -13.32 -1.72 18.08
CA LEU A 180 -12.82 -0.75 19.05
C LEU A 180 -11.85 0.27 18.45
N TRP A 181 -11.12 -0.12 17.38
CA TRP A 181 -10.28 0.82 16.67
C TRP A 181 -11.10 1.87 15.93
N TRP A 182 -12.22 1.47 15.31
CA TRP A 182 -13.15 2.42 14.70
C TRP A 182 -13.74 3.37 15.73
N ALA A 183 -14.18 2.86 16.89
CA ALA A 183 -14.71 3.69 17.97
C ALA A 183 -13.69 4.71 18.49
N SER A 184 -12.41 4.33 18.58
CA SER A 184 -11.35 5.24 19.03
C SER A 184 -11.00 6.35 18.02
N MET A 185 -11.32 6.17 16.73
CA MET A 185 -11.04 7.16 15.68
C MET A 185 -11.78 8.47 15.88
N ASP A 186 -12.93 8.44 16.52
CA ASP A 186 -13.74 9.64 16.77
C ASP A 186 -13.00 10.65 17.65
N SER A 187 -12.19 10.17 18.59
CA SER A 187 -11.35 11.03 19.45
C SER A 187 -10.26 11.78 18.69
N LEU A 188 -9.89 11.32 17.49
CA LEU A 188 -8.85 11.94 16.68
C LEU A 188 -9.34 13.15 15.88
N PHE A 189 -10.65 13.30 15.68
CA PHE A 189 -11.20 14.46 14.98
C PHE A 189 -11.22 15.70 15.86
N ARG A 190 -10.92 16.86 15.27
CA ARG A 190 -11.00 18.15 15.95
C ARG A 190 -12.44 18.45 16.38
N ASP A 191 -13.41 18.09 15.57
CA ASP A 191 -14.84 18.11 15.87
C ASP A 191 -15.40 16.70 15.64
N SER A 192 -15.70 16.00 16.72
CA SER A 192 -16.21 14.63 16.68
C SER A 192 -17.67 14.54 16.23
N GLU A 193 -18.46 15.59 16.45
CA GLU A 193 -19.87 15.66 16.05
C GLU A 193 -20.01 16.04 14.56
N ASN A 194 -19.17 16.96 14.09
CA ASN A 194 -19.17 17.41 12.70
C ASN A 194 -17.82 17.10 12.05
N LYS A 195 -17.53 15.81 11.90
CA LYS A 195 -16.29 15.32 11.32
C LYS A 195 -15.98 16.03 10.02
N GLY A 196 -14.71 16.41 9.84
CA GLY A 196 -14.23 17.07 8.63
C GLY A 196 -14.29 16.16 7.41
N CYS A 197 -13.17 15.57 7.02
CA CYS A 197 -13.14 14.57 5.94
C CYS A 197 -12.78 13.19 6.48
N TYR A 198 -13.57 12.17 6.16
CA TYR A 198 -13.32 10.79 6.58
C TYR A 198 -13.50 9.83 5.41
N PHE A 199 -12.39 9.23 4.93
CA PHE A 199 -12.39 8.30 3.82
C PHE A 199 -11.78 6.97 4.24
N VAL A 200 -12.48 5.86 3.96
CA VAL A 200 -12.01 4.51 4.27
C VAL A 200 -11.94 3.69 2.99
N PHE A 201 -10.74 3.22 2.66
CA PHE A 201 -10.45 2.33 1.54
C PHE A 201 -10.30 0.91 2.06
N TYR A 202 -11.02 -0.05 1.47
CA TYR A 202 -11.03 -1.42 1.96
C TYR A 202 -11.32 -2.44 0.86
N ASP A 203 -10.99 -3.70 1.13
CA ASP A 203 -11.31 -4.85 0.29
C ASP A 203 -11.95 -5.95 1.15
N PRO A 204 -13.27 -6.14 1.08
CA PRO A 204 -13.96 -7.11 1.93
C PRO A 204 -13.55 -8.57 1.65
N LYS A 205 -12.88 -8.84 0.51
CA LYS A 205 -12.41 -10.17 0.12
C LYS A 205 -10.99 -10.48 0.62
N GLN A 206 -10.28 -9.49 1.17
CA GLN A 206 -8.94 -9.63 1.72
C GLN A 206 -8.91 -9.64 3.26
N ASN A 207 -10.03 -9.90 3.91
CA ASN A 207 -10.09 -10.00 5.37
C ASN A 207 -9.38 -11.26 5.86
N VAL A 208 -8.04 -11.17 6.00
CA VAL A 208 -7.18 -12.29 6.43
C VAL A 208 -7.37 -12.61 7.92
N PHE A 209 -7.76 -11.63 8.71
CA PHE A 209 -7.88 -11.77 10.17
C PHE A 209 -9.31 -12.11 10.62
N SER A 210 -10.22 -12.38 9.67
CA SER A 210 -11.63 -12.77 9.96
C SER A 210 -12.34 -11.81 10.92
N THR A 211 -11.96 -10.54 10.90
CA THR A 211 -12.62 -9.52 11.71
C THR A 211 -13.94 -9.16 11.03
N SER A 212 -15.04 -9.40 11.72
CA SER A 212 -16.39 -9.02 11.27
C SER A 212 -16.71 -7.56 11.60
N ALA A 213 -15.71 -6.73 11.85
CA ALA A 213 -15.92 -5.33 12.20
C ALA A 213 -16.63 -4.61 11.04
N SER A 214 -17.83 -4.13 11.31
CA SER A 214 -18.54 -3.26 10.37
C SER A 214 -17.85 -1.91 10.29
N LEU A 215 -17.76 -1.36 9.07
CA LEU A 215 -17.30 0.01 8.90
C LEU A 215 -18.21 0.99 9.64
N PRO A 216 -17.69 2.18 10.00
CA PRO A 216 -18.51 3.25 10.57
C PRO A 216 -19.73 3.55 9.68
N SER A 217 -20.94 3.53 10.27
CA SER A 217 -22.21 3.65 9.54
C SER A 217 -22.38 5.00 8.83
N GLU A 218 -21.73 6.04 9.32
CA GLU A 218 -21.76 7.38 8.75
C GLU A 218 -21.09 7.49 7.38
N LEU A 219 -20.27 6.52 6.98
CA LEU A 219 -19.63 6.48 5.66
C LEU A 219 -20.63 6.17 4.54
N GLY A 220 -21.80 5.61 4.88
CA GLY A 220 -22.87 5.27 3.94
C GLY A 220 -22.49 4.15 2.97
N GLU A 221 -23.24 4.08 1.86
CA GLU A 221 -22.99 3.08 0.82
C GLU A 221 -21.62 3.29 0.15
N PRO A 222 -20.82 2.22 0.01
CA PRO A 222 -19.47 2.35 -0.54
C PRO A 222 -19.47 2.61 -2.04
N PHE A 223 -18.53 3.42 -2.50
CA PHE A 223 -18.17 3.49 -3.91
C PHE A 223 -17.36 2.23 -4.28
N ASN A 224 -17.75 1.56 -5.37
CA ASN A 224 -17.13 0.30 -5.76
C ASN A 224 -16.12 0.48 -6.91
N LEU A 225 -14.90 -0.07 -6.72
CA LEU A 225 -13.83 -0.17 -7.71
C LEU A 225 -13.64 -1.64 -8.13
N PRO A 226 -14.41 -2.15 -9.09
CA PRO A 226 -14.39 -3.58 -9.43
C PRO A 226 -13.21 -3.98 -10.32
N VAL A 227 -12.47 -3.00 -10.89
CA VAL A 227 -11.47 -3.25 -11.94
C VAL A 227 -10.07 -3.38 -11.34
N ASN A 228 -9.40 -4.47 -11.62
CA ASN A 228 -7.97 -4.65 -11.31
C ASN A 228 -7.12 -3.86 -12.31
N CYS A 229 -6.36 -2.89 -11.79
CA CYS A 229 -5.51 -2.00 -12.59
C CYS A 229 -4.01 -2.29 -12.44
N ARG A 230 -3.63 -3.18 -11.53
CA ARG A 230 -2.24 -3.47 -11.19
C ARG A 230 -1.69 -4.68 -11.92
N ASN A 231 -2.47 -5.76 -11.95
CA ASN A 231 -1.99 -7.05 -12.41
C ASN A 231 -2.14 -7.19 -13.94
N THR A 232 -1.33 -8.07 -14.52
CA THR A 232 -1.54 -8.56 -15.88
C THR A 232 -2.81 -9.39 -15.94
N VAL A 233 -3.38 -9.56 -17.14
CA VAL A 233 -4.63 -10.32 -17.35
C VAL A 233 -4.54 -11.73 -16.78
N LYS A 234 -3.42 -12.44 -17.03
CA LYS A 234 -3.25 -13.83 -16.57
C LYS A 234 -3.15 -13.97 -15.06
N ILE A 235 -2.41 -13.06 -14.39
CA ILE A 235 -2.34 -13.04 -12.92
C ILE A 235 -3.71 -12.74 -12.33
N ALA A 236 -4.41 -11.73 -12.84
CA ALA A 236 -5.72 -11.35 -12.33
C ALA A 236 -6.75 -12.48 -12.49
N ASN A 237 -6.77 -13.16 -13.66
CA ASN A 237 -7.66 -14.30 -13.93
C ASN A 237 -7.33 -15.49 -13.01
N HIS A 238 -6.05 -15.78 -12.80
CA HIS A 238 -5.63 -16.85 -11.90
C HIS A 238 -6.08 -16.58 -10.46
N CYS A 239 -5.82 -15.36 -9.93
CA CYS A 239 -6.26 -14.99 -8.60
C CYS A 239 -7.78 -15.02 -8.45
N ALA A 240 -8.53 -14.53 -9.43
CA ALA A 240 -9.99 -14.54 -9.43
C ALA A 240 -10.53 -15.99 -9.41
N GLY A 241 -9.92 -16.90 -10.19
CA GLY A 241 -10.25 -18.30 -10.19
C GLY A 241 -10.05 -19.00 -8.85
N LEU A 242 -8.99 -18.65 -8.10
CA LEU A 242 -8.72 -19.21 -6.77
C LEU A 242 -9.81 -18.87 -5.74
N ILE A 243 -10.44 -17.71 -5.86
CA ILE A 243 -11.50 -17.25 -4.93
C ILE A 243 -12.91 -17.33 -5.52
N GLY A 244 -13.05 -17.96 -6.70
CA GLY A 244 -14.35 -18.23 -7.32
C GLY A 244 -15.13 -16.99 -7.77
N ILE A 245 -14.45 -15.95 -8.25
CA ILE A 245 -15.07 -14.71 -8.76
C ILE A 245 -14.71 -14.46 -10.21
N GLU A 246 -15.50 -13.63 -10.89
CA GLU A 246 -15.14 -13.12 -12.20
C GLU A 246 -14.00 -12.10 -12.10
N SER A 247 -13.05 -12.21 -13.02
CA SER A 247 -11.94 -11.27 -13.14
C SER A 247 -12.40 -10.08 -13.98
N SER A 248 -12.21 -8.87 -13.44
CA SER A 248 -12.37 -7.65 -14.21
C SER A 248 -11.02 -6.91 -14.24
N VAL A 249 -10.43 -6.80 -15.41
CA VAL A 249 -9.14 -6.16 -15.62
C VAL A 249 -9.34 -4.95 -16.52
N ARG A 250 -8.60 -3.88 -16.30
CA ARG A 250 -8.71 -2.66 -17.10
C ARG A 250 -8.43 -2.93 -18.58
N ASP A 251 -9.06 -2.15 -19.44
CA ASP A 251 -8.80 -2.16 -20.89
C ASP A 251 -7.33 -1.86 -21.19
N GLY A 252 -6.75 -2.65 -22.10
CA GLY A 252 -5.34 -2.50 -22.49
C GLY A 252 -4.32 -2.98 -21.43
N ALA A 253 -4.76 -3.72 -20.40
CA ALA A 253 -3.84 -4.37 -19.48
C ALA A 253 -2.93 -5.36 -20.23
N PRO A 254 -1.63 -5.45 -19.86
CA PRO A 254 -0.72 -6.44 -20.45
C PRO A 254 -1.24 -7.87 -20.23
N ALA A 255 -1.09 -8.75 -21.23
CA ALA A 255 -1.47 -10.15 -21.07
C ALA A 255 -0.70 -10.84 -19.94
N GLY A 256 0.61 -10.56 -19.85
CA GLY A 256 1.52 -11.19 -18.89
C GLY A 256 1.86 -12.64 -19.25
N ASP A 257 2.66 -13.27 -18.41
CA ASP A 257 2.99 -14.69 -18.48
C ASP A 257 2.08 -15.51 -17.56
N GLU A 258 1.94 -16.81 -17.84
CA GLU A 258 1.19 -17.71 -16.95
C GLU A 258 1.85 -17.76 -15.57
N PRO A 259 1.07 -17.66 -14.48
CA PRO A 259 1.59 -17.82 -13.13
C PRO A 259 2.22 -19.19 -12.95
N GLU A 260 3.45 -19.22 -12.43
CA GLU A 260 4.12 -20.45 -12.08
C GLU A 260 3.72 -20.88 -10.67
N ILE A 261 3.20 -22.09 -10.53
CA ILE A 261 2.78 -22.66 -9.25
C ILE A 261 3.89 -23.57 -8.75
N LEU A 262 4.42 -23.27 -7.57
CA LEU A 262 5.42 -24.08 -6.89
C LEU A 262 4.78 -24.78 -5.69
N GLU A 263 4.72 -26.12 -5.75
CA GLU A 263 4.20 -26.93 -4.65
C GLU A 263 5.31 -27.27 -3.66
N SER A 264 4.98 -27.31 -2.38
CA SER A 264 5.89 -27.67 -1.30
C SER A 264 5.19 -28.49 -0.22
N GLY A 265 5.93 -29.38 0.44
CA GLY A 265 5.40 -30.22 1.50
C GLY A 265 5.21 -29.48 2.84
N ASN A 266 5.86 -28.32 3.02
CA ASN A 266 5.79 -27.54 4.25
C ASN A 266 6.22 -26.09 4.02
N PHE A 267 5.90 -25.22 5.00
CA PHE A 267 6.16 -23.77 4.92
C PHE A 267 7.66 -23.42 4.77
N LYS A 268 8.56 -24.16 5.43
CA LYS A 268 10.01 -23.94 5.35
C LYS A 268 10.55 -24.20 3.94
N GLU A 269 10.02 -25.24 3.29
CA GLU A 269 10.36 -25.59 1.92
C GLU A 269 9.79 -24.56 0.94
N ALA A 270 8.55 -24.10 1.15
CA ALA A 270 7.95 -23.02 0.36
C ALA A 270 8.83 -21.77 0.36
N PHE A 271 9.31 -21.33 1.53
CA PHE A 271 10.23 -20.20 1.63
C PHE A 271 11.52 -20.41 0.86
N ARG A 272 12.09 -21.61 0.95
CA ARG A 272 13.35 -21.95 0.24
C ARG A 272 13.16 -21.90 -1.26
N LEU A 273 12.05 -22.45 -1.77
CA LEU A 273 11.71 -22.43 -3.19
C LEU A 273 11.47 -21.01 -3.69
N ALA A 274 10.70 -20.21 -2.94
CA ALA A 274 10.47 -18.81 -3.26
C ALA A 274 11.77 -18.01 -3.31
N ALA A 275 12.62 -18.13 -2.28
CA ALA A 275 13.91 -17.44 -2.23
C ALA A 275 14.84 -17.85 -3.38
N LYS A 276 14.87 -19.14 -3.74
CA LYS A 276 15.61 -19.65 -4.89
C LYS A 276 15.13 -19.01 -6.19
N LYS A 277 13.80 -18.96 -6.40
CA LYS A 277 13.20 -18.39 -7.61
C LYS A 277 13.48 -16.89 -7.73
N VAL A 278 13.32 -16.14 -6.64
CA VAL A 278 13.66 -14.71 -6.60
C VAL A 278 15.14 -14.48 -6.94
N ASN A 279 16.04 -15.30 -6.37
CA ASN A 279 17.46 -15.19 -6.67
C ASN A 279 17.79 -15.49 -8.13
N GLU A 280 17.13 -16.47 -8.75
CA GLU A 280 17.24 -16.76 -10.19
C GLU A 280 16.80 -15.56 -11.04
N TRP A 281 15.71 -14.89 -10.68
CA TRP A 281 15.24 -13.69 -11.36
C TRP A 281 16.19 -12.49 -11.20
N CYS A 282 16.83 -12.36 -10.05
CA CYS A 282 17.74 -11.25 -9.75
C CYS A 282 19.17 -11.42 -10.33
N GLN A 283 19.51 -12.61 -10.89
CA GLN A 283 20.85 -12.82 -11.45
C GLN A 283 21.12 -11.95 -12.67
N ALA A 284 22.13 -11.08 -12.57
CA ALA A 284 22.47 -10.07 -13.56
C ALA A 284 22.79 -10.62 -14.97
N GLY A 285 23.31 -11.83 -15.08
CA GLY A 285 23.67 -12.46 -16.36
C GLY A 285 22.48 -12.80 -17.28
N LYS A 286 21.25 -12.74 -16.75
CA LYS A 286 20.01 -13.04 -17.48
C LYS A 286 19.14 -11.79 -17.71
N GLY A 287 19.66 -10.59 -17.46
CA GLY A 287 18.86 -9.36 -17.51
C GLY A 287 17.82 -9.31 -16.38
N GLY A 288 18.22 -9.77 -15.19
CA GLY A 288 17.34 -10.03 -14.07
C GLY A 288 16.64 -8.81 -13.47
N LEU A 289 15.67 -9.08 -12.62
CA LEU A 289 14.93 -8.07 -11.87
C LEU A 289 15.84 -7.37 -10.84
N LYS A 290 15.58 -6.10 -10.57
CA LYS A 290 16.19 -5.43 -9.42
C LYS A 290 15.53 -5.92 -8.12
N PRO A 291 16.26 -6.03 -7.00
CA PRO A 291 15.67 -6.48 -5.72
C PRO A 291 14.49 -5.63 -5.22
N SER A 292 14.33 -4.42 -5.76
CA SER A 292 13.21 -3.51 -5.46
C SER A 292 11.97 -3.76 -6.32
N GLN A 293 12.05 -4.62 -7.29
CA GLN A 293 10.98 -5.05 -8.20
C GLN A 293 10.45 -6.44 -7.79
#